data_9d258008fcc6a6e62cad823dbab9581d
#
_entry.id   9d258008fcc6a6e62cad823dbab9581d
#
_cell.length_a   1.000
_cell.length_b   1.000
_cell.length_c   1.000
_cell.angle_alpha   90.00
_cell.angle_beta   90.00
_cell.angle_gamma   90.00
#
_symmetry.space_group_name_H-M   'P 1'
#
loop_
_entity.id
_entity.type
_entity.pdbx_description
1 polymer ?
#
loop_
_entity_poly.entity_id
_entity_poly.type
_entity_poly.pdbx_seq_one_letter_code
_entity_poly.pdbx_strand_id
1 'polypeptide(L)'
;GAVGDGADARTELLRRQPRALRLLLSSTFTDTNEERNYLLADVLPYLQEYARRLGGLEAQIVEMRWGIREQASDNHETSEICMNELERCLQESFGMAYVFIAAQKYGFRPFPNKIPREYFEQLLQVLKSQEDRQPHDKELRDMTQLQEWFQLDQNEVAPEQEHAPVETEASAAFRGPRGPYYVLKSKAKCDDWREKFEAMQKALRKAAFELWPQETSEQAMKDPSKRHFAQRFLISVTEEEFTRGLLLLSEENRKKRALVIKRHIKGLEEATDKGEEKPEGQRKGEFIDLIGKEANLDTEAQKRLKAQIGMTPEDLVVFEGVIDWGPGINLGSLDHVTYLKKMADALCIKLKDSILEGAKEVSVEPDTVVEEAARHLRLSIHVNYLGFVFCHFLA
;
A
#
# COMPACT_ATOMS: atom_id res chain seq x y z
N GLY A 1 -50.94 -4.02 -16.72
CA GLY A 1 -50.42 -2.91 -15.98
C GLY A 1 -49.94 -3.39 -14.60
N ALA A 2 -48.69 -3.44 -14.33
CA ALA A 2 -47.94 -3.51 -13.08
C ALA A 2 -46.81 -4.57 -13.13
N VAL A 3 -45.80 -4.34 -13.95
CA VAL A 3 -44.53 -5.09 -13.92
C VAL A 3 -43.31 -4.14 -14.05
N GLY A 4 -43.55 -2.81 -13.96
CA GLY A 4 -42.50 -1.81 -14.19
C GLY A 4 -41.75 -1.35 -12.93
N ASP A 5 -42.30 -1.46 -11.70
CA ASP A 5 -41.75 -0.77 -10.54
C ASP A 5 -40.68 -1.56 -9.74
N GLY A 6 -40.56 -2.88 -9.96
CA GLY A 6 -39.63 -3.70 -9.19
C GLY A 6 -38.20 -3.67 -9.69
N ALA A 7 -37.99 -3.40 -10.96
CA ALA A 7 -36.66 -3.33 -11.55
C ALA A 7 -35.95 -1.98 -11.26
N ASP A 8 -36.72 -0.91 -11.19
CA ASP A 8 -36.20 0.43 -10.90
C ASP A 8 -35.74 0.56 -9.44
N ALA A 9 -36.51 0.05 -8.49
CA ALA A 9 -36.13 0.06 -7.07
C ALA A 9 -34.89 -0.79 -6.75
N ARG A 10 -34.68 -1.89 -7.48
CA ARG A 10 -33.50 -2.74 -7.33
C ARG A 10 -32.27 -2.11 -7.96
N THR A 11 -32.43 -1.41 -9.07
CA THR A 11 -31.39 -0.62 -9.74
C THR A 11 -31.02 0.62 -8.93
N GLU A 12 -32.00 1.23 -8.23
CA GLU A 12 -31.78 2.38 -7.35
C GLU A 12 -31.13 1.99 -6.01
N LEU A 13 -31.41 0.79 -5.49
CA LEU A 13 -30.69 0.21 -4.33
C LEU A 13 -29.21 -0.10 -4.64
N LEU A 14 -28.90 -0.47 -5.88
CA LEU A 14 -27.53 -0.70 -6.36
C LEU A 14 -26.78 0.62 -6.66
N ARG A 15 -27.49 1.73 -6.82
CA ARG A 15 -26.93 3.09 -6.97
C ARG A 15 -26.78 3.87 -5.69
N ARG A 16 -26.80 3.21 -4.52
CA ARG A 16 -26.48 3.91 -3.27
C ARG A 16 -25.03 4.36 -3.35
N GLN A 17 -24.86 5.67 -3.46
CA GLN A 17 -23.54 6.30 -3.42
C GLN A 17 -22.79 5.83 -2.16
N PRO A 18 -21.46 5.64 -2.26
CA PRO A 18 -20.66 5.26 -1.10
C PRO A 18 -20.90 6.24 0.05
N ARG A 19 -21.19 5.72 1.23
CA ARG A 19 -21.39 6.53 2.45
C ARG A 19 -20.20 6.48 3.39
N ALA A 20 -19.12 5.85 2.96
CA ALA A 20 -17.90 5.71 3.75
C ALA A 20 -16.71 6.40 3.09
N LEU A 21 -15.98 7.17 3.87
CA LEU A 21 -14.58 7.48 3.57
C LEU A 21 -13.78 6.24 3.96
N ARG A 22 -13.36 5.45 2.96
CA ARG A 22 -12.58 4.24 3.16
C ARG A 22 -11.14 4.46 2.70
N LEU A 23 -10.21 4.55 3.63
CA LEU A 23 -8.86 4.99 3.41
C LEU A 23 -7.87 3.85 3.66
N LEU A 24 -7.11 3.43 2.65
CA LEU A 24 -5.97 2.54 2.84
C LEU A 24 -4.75 3.34 3.29
N LEU A 25 -4.17 2.92 4.41
CA LEU A 25 -2.91 3.45 4.91
C LEU A 25 -1.76 2.55 4.45
N SER A 26 -0.99 3.03 3.47
CA SER A 26 0.10 2.29 2.82
C SER A 26 1.45 2.77 3.29
N SER A 27 2.30 1.86 3.67
CA SER A 27 3.74 2.03 3.96
C SER A 27 4.37 0.67 4.29
N THR A 28 5.66 0.62 4.47
CA THR A 28 6.31 -0.49 5.16
C THR A 28 5.88 -0.52 6.64
N PHE A 29 5.71 -1.74 7.21
CA PHE A 29 5.04 -1.89 8.51
C PHE A 29 5.94 -1.55 9.70
N THR A 30 7.22 -1.89 9.62
CA THR A 30 8.12 -1.82 10.76
C THR A 30 8.58 -0.41 11.08
N ASP A 31 8.86 0.38 10.06
CA ASP A 31 9.46 1.71 10.23
C ASP A 31 8.44 2.85 10.38
N THR A 32 7.15 2.58 10.19
CA THR A 32 6.06 3.55 10.37
C THR A 32 5.06 3.14 11.44
N ASN A 33 5.48 2.30 12.38
CA ASN A 33 4.61 1.74 13.40
C ASN A 33 3.94 2.82 14.26
N GLU A 34 4.71 3.81 14.71
CA GLU A 34 4.22 4.86 15.60
C GLU A 34 3.28 5.83 14.88
N GLU A 35 3.58 6.19 13.63
CA GLU A 35 2.69 6.99 12.80
C GLU A 35 1.32 6.32 12.62
N ARG A 36 1.35 5.03 12.27
CA ARG A 36 0.12 4.25 12.08
C ARG A 36 -0.69 4.13 13.37
N ASN A 37 -0.01 3.83 14.49
CA ASN A 37 -0.67 3.73 15.80
C ASN A 37 -1.30 5.06 16.20
N TYR A 38 -0.61 6.17 15.99
CA TYR A 38 -1.12 7.50 16.29
C TYR A 38 -2.36 7.84 15.45
N LEU A 39 -2.32 7.54 14.15
CA LEU A 39 -3.47 7.76 13.26
C LEU A 39 -4.70 6.93 13.65
N LEU A 40 -4.49 5.68 14.08
CA LEU A 40 -5.60 4.82 14.51
C LEU A 40 -6.17 5.21 15.88
N ALA A 41 -5.30 5.62 16.82
CA ALA A 41 -5.72 5.93 18.19
C ALA A 41 -6.38 7.31 18.32
N ASP A 42 -5.84 8.31 17.61
CA ASP A 42 -6.21 9.70 17.79
C ASP A 42 -7.03 10.27 16.61
N VAL A 43 -6.63 9.97 15.37
CA VAL A 43 -7.27 10.57 14.18
C VAL A 43 -8.55 9.84 13.79
N LEU A 44 -8.53 8.51 13.76
CA LEU A 44 -9.68 7.73 13.30
C LEU A 44 -10.94 7.97 14.15
N PRO A 45 -10.92 7.91 15.49
CA PRO A 45 -12.12 8.15 16.31
C PRO A 45 -12.69 9.55 16.09
N TYR A 46 -11.81 10.54 15.92
CA TYR A 46 -12.21 11.91 15.63
C TYR A 46 -12.89 12.03 14.26
N LEU A 47 -12.35 11.42 13.21
CA LEU A 47 -12.95 11.42 11.88
C LEU A 47 -14.28 10.66 11.84
N GLN A 48 -14.40 9.57 12.58
CA GLN A 48 -15.64 8.81 12.71
C GLN A 48 -16.75 9.66 13.31
N GLU A 49 -16.45 10.37 14.39
CA GLU A 49 -17.43 11.25 15.03
C GLU A 49 -17.78 12.43 14.12
N TYR A 50 -16.81 13.01 13.43
CA TYR A 50 -17.04 14.08 12.47
C TYR A 50 -17.93 13.63 11.30
N ALA A 51 -17.64 12.49 10.68
CA ALA A 51 -18.42 11.93 9.58
C ALA A 51 -19.86 11.59 10.01
N ARG A 52 -20.01 10.99 11.19
CA ARG A 52 -21.33 10.66 11.74
C ARG A 52 -22.21 11.89 11.93
N ARG A 53 -21.66 13.01 12.38
CA ARG A 53 -22.38 14.29 12.55
C ARG A 53 -22.78 14.94 11.22
N LEU A 54 -22.08 14.64 10.14
CA LEU A 54 -22.36 15.14 8.79
C LEU A 54 -23.35 14.27 8.00
N GLY A 55 -24.38 13.74 8.67
CA GLY A 55 -25.47 13.01 8.00
C GLY A 55 -25.30 11.49 8.01
N GLY A 56 -24.63 10.94 9.02
CA GLY A 56 -24.48 9.51 9.20
C GLY A 56 -23.48 8.88 8.22
N LEU A 57 -22.49 9.66 7.77
CA LEU A 57 -21.36 9.16 7.01
C LEU A 57 -20.42 8.36 7.92
N GLU A 58 -19.63 7.47 7.31
CA GLU A 58 -18.65 6.66 8.01
C GLU A 58 -17.22 7.05 7.60
N ALA A 59 -16.28 6.89 8.51
CA ALA A 59 -14.84 6.99 8.23
C ALA A 59 -14.15 5.71 8.69
N GLN A 60 -13.36 5.12 7.81
CA GLN A 60 -12.62 3.88 8.03
C GLN A 60 -11.17 4.05 7.56
N ILE A 61 -10.22 3.64 8.39
CA ILE A 61 -8.82 3.45 8.00
C ILE A 61 -8.58 1.95 7.89
N VAL A 62 -8.23 1.51 6.69
CA VAL A 62 -7.86 0.12 6.43
C VAL A 62 -6.38 -0.05 6.76
N GLU A 63 -6.11 -0.91 7.73
CA GLU A 63 -4.76 -1.16 8.26
C GLU A 63 -4.37 -2.62 8.06
N MET A 64 -3.41 -2.85 7.17
CA MET A 64 -3.05 -4.19 6.72
C MET A 64 -2.10 -4.94 7.65
N ARG A 65 -1.59 -4.33 8.73
CA ARG A 65 -0.82 -5.04 9.76
C ARG A 65 -1.69 -6.05 10.54
N TRP A 66 -3.00 -5.84 10.53
CA TRP A 66 -3.97 -6.63 11.29
C TRP A 66 -4.94 -7.34 10.35
N GLY A 67 -5.37 -8.52 10.73
CA GLY A 67 -6.44 -9.22 10.02
C GLY A 67 -6.01 -10.14 8.89
N ILE A 68 -4.71 -10.20 8.56
CA ILE A 68 -4.19 -11.22 7.65
C ILE A 68 -4.14 -12.54 8.42
N ARG A 69 -4.96 -13.49 7.99
CA ARG A 69 -5.01 -14.83 8.59
C ARG A 69 -3.72 -15.60 8.26
N GLU A 70 -3.28 -16.47 9.17
CA GLU A 70 -2.11 -17.34 8.96
C GLU A 70 -2.22 -18.13 7.65
N GLN A 71 -3.40 -18.65 7.33
CA GLN A 71 -3.67 -19.33 6.06
C GLN A 71 -3.37 -18.47 4.82
N ALA A 72 -3.73 -17.20 4.84
CA ALA A 72 -3.42 -16.29 3.72
C ALA A 72 -1.91 -16.05 3.57
N SER A 73 -1.19 -16.00 4.69
CA SER A 73 0.27 -15.95 4.67
C SER A 73 0.87 -17.24 4.10
N ASP A 74 0.31 -18.40 4.45
CA ASP A 74 0.75 -19.70 3.94
C ASP A 74 0.44 -19.91 2.47
N ASN A 75 -0.64 -19.30 1.98
CA ASN A 75 -1.02 -19.33 0.56
C ASN A 75 -0.39 -18.19 -0.26
N HIS A 76 0.50 -17.39 0.33
CA HIS A 76 1.15 -16.24 -0.33
C HIS A 76 0.19 -15.15 -0.84
N GLU A 77 -0.99 -15.07 -0.24
CA GLU A 77 -2.06 -14.15 -0.65
C GLU A 77 -1.92 -12.75 -0.03
N THR A 78 -0.98 -12.56 0.90
CA THR A 78 -0.82 -11.30 1.64
C THR A 78 -0.69 -10.09 0.72
N SER A 79 0.16 -10.18 -0.31
CA SER A 79 0.32 -9.08 -1.28
C SER A 79 -0.95 -8.84 -2.10
N GLU A 80 -1.63 -9.92 -2.51
CA GLU A 80 -2.89 -9.82 -3.25
C GLU A 80 -4.01 -9.23 -2.41
N ILE A 81 -4.09 -9.60 -1.13
CA ILE A 81 -5.06 -9.02 -0.18
C ILE A 81 -4.83 -7.52 -0.04
N CYS A 82 -3.56 -7.07 0.08
CA CYS A 82 -3.23 -5.65 0.12
C CYS A 82 -3.69 -4.92 -1.14
N MET A 83 -3.44 -5.50 -2.31
CA MET A 83 -3.85 -4.90 -3.59
C MET A 83 -5.38 -4.87 -3.75
N ASN A 84 -6.08 -5.94 -3.34
CA ASN A 84 -7.54 -6.00 -3.39
C ASN A 84 -8.16 -4.97 -2.43
N GLU A 85 -7.62 -4.80 -1.23
CA GLU A 85 -8.11 -3.77 -0.30
C GLU A 85 -7.82 -2.35 -0.80
N LEU A 86 -6.68 -2.13 -1.48
CA LEU A 86 -6.41 -0.86 -2.16
C LEU A 86 -7.47 -0.56 -3.22
N GLU A 87 -7.74 -1.54 -4.09
CA GLU A 87 -8.74 -1.38 -5.14
C GLU A 87 -10.14 -1.14 -4.57
N ARG A 88 -10.51 -1.87 -3.51
CA ARG A 88 -11.77 -1.63 -2.79
C ARG A 88 -11.85 -0.22 -2.20
N CYS A 89 -10.78 0.28 -1.59
CA CYS A 89 -10.76 1.65 -1.09
C CYS A 89 -10.95 2.66 -2.22
N LEU A 90 -10.28 2.47 -3.37
CA LEU A 90 -10.41 3.32 -4.54
C LEU A 90 -11.82 3.30 -5.16
N GLN A 91 -12.56 2.19 -5.03
CA GLN A 91 -13.92 2.03 -5.55
C GLN A 91 -15.00 2.49 -4.57
N GLU A 92 -14.86 2.11 -3.29
CA GLU A 92 -15.90 2.25 -2.28
C GLU A 92 -15.85 3.58 -1.52
N SER A 93 -14.69 4.28 -1.50
CA SER A 93 -14.58 5.57 -0.82
C SER A 93 -15.27 6.67 -1.61
N PHE A 94 -16.05 7.51 -0.95
CA PHE A 94 -16.64 8.70 -1.58
C PHE A 94 -15.61 9.82 -1.80
N GLY A 95 -14.48 9.79 -1.15
CA GLY A 95 -13.44 10.83 -1.21
C GLY A 95 -12.04 10.23 -1.26
N MET A 96 -11.15 10.73 -0.39
CA MET A 96 -9.81 10.18 -0.24
C MET A 96 -9.88 8.66 0.03
N ALA A 97 -9.03 7.90 -0.64
CA ALA A 97 -9.01 6.44 -0.60
C ALA A 97 -7.64 5.86 -0.26
N TYR A 98 -6.59 6.64 -0.45
CA TYR A 98 -5.22 6.19 -0.32
C TYR A 98 -4.33 7.23 0.35
N VAL A 99 -3.59 6.82 1.39
CA VAL A 99 -2.54 7.61 2.03
C VAL A 99 -1.26 6.81 2.04
N PHE A 100 -0.22 7.34 1.44
CA PHE A 100 1.10 6.75 1.40
C PHE A 100 2.02 7.45 2.40
N ILE A 101 2.59 6.70 3.35
CA ILE A 101 3.64 7.22 4.24
C ILE A 101 4.99 6.80 3.66
N ALA A 102 5.65 7.76 3.01
CA ALA A 102 6.97 7.58 2.45
C ALA A 102 8.03 7.68 3.57
N ALA A 103 8.62 6.55 3.88
CA ALA A 103 9.66 6.41 4.89
C ALA A 103 10.98 5.93 4.29
N GLN A 104 11.88 5.32 5.08
CA GLN A 104 13.21 4.96 4.60
C GLN A 104 13.31 3.54 4.03
N LYS A 105 12.41 2.63 4.40
CA LYS A 105 12.44 1.25 3.90
C LYS A 105 11.84 1.13 2.50
N TYR A 106 12.38 0.19 1.73
CA TYR A 106 11.81 -0.21 0.44
C TYR A 106 10.73 -1.29 0.61
N GLY A 107 10.96 -2.19 1.54
CA GLY A 107 10.03 -3.26 1.87
C GLY A 107 10.27 -4.58 1.14
N PHE A 108 9.44 -5.58 1.46
CA PHE A 108 9.53 -6.94 0.95
C PHE A 108 9.22 -7.00 -0.55
N ARG A 109 10.02 -7.79 -1.28
CA ARG A 109 9.95 -7.95 -2.74
C ARG A 109 9.51 -9.37 -3.09
N PRO A 110 8.23 -9.67 -3.11
CA PRO A 110 7.74 -10.97 -3.58
C PRO A 110 7.90 -11.12 -5.09
N PHE A 111 7.48 -12.25 -5.60
CA PHE A 111 7.05 -12.41 -6.99
C PHE A 111 5.54 -12.66 -7.00
N PRO A 112 4.82 -12.45 -8.12
CA PRO A 112 3.38 -12.68 -8.18
C PRO A 112 3.03 -14.12 -7.84
N ASN A 113 2.11 -14.33 -6.89
CA ASN A 113 1.58 -15.64 -6.54
C ASN A 113 0.61 -16.19 -7.59
N LYS A 114 0.07 -15.32 -8.45
CA LYS A 114 -0.75 -15.65 -9.61
C LYS A 114 -0.10 -15.06 -10.87
N ILE A 115 0.24 -15.91 -11.82
CA ILE A 115 0.88 -15.51 -13.07
C ILE A 115 -0.03 -15.96 -14.21
N PRO A 116 -0.41 -15.04 -15.13
CA PRO A 116 -1.18 -15.40 -16.31
C PRO A 116 -0.56 -16.58 -17.04
N ARG A 117 -1.38 -17.53 -17.49
CA ARG A 117 -0.91 -18.77 -18.13
C ARG A 117 0.09 -18.52 -19.25
N GLU A 118 -0.24 -17.60 -20.13
CA GLU A 118 0.62 -17.26 -21.25
C GLU A 118 2.02 -16.79 -20.80
N TYR A 119 2.07 -15.92 -19.80
CA TYR A 119 3.31 -15.40 -19.26
C TYR A 119 4.13 -16.45 -18.52
N PHE A 120 3.47 -17.30 -17.75
CA PHE A 120 4.17 -18.38 -17.06
C PHE A 120 4.78 -19.39 -18.01
N GLU A 121 4.06 -19.78 -19.08
CA GLU A 121 4.56 -20.71 -20.11
C GLU A 121 5.77 -20.09 -20.86
N GLN A 122 5.75 -18.80 -21.17
CA GLN A 122 6.87 -18.09 -21.77
C GLN A 122 8.09 -18.03 -20.83
N LEU A 123 7.89 -17.70 -19.54
CA LEU A 123 8.95 -17.72 -18.54
C LEU A 123 9.60 -19.11 -18.44
N LEU A 124 8.82 -20.19 -18.44
CA LEU A 124 9.34 -21.54 -18.41
C LEU A 124 10.16 -21.87 -19.66
N GLN A 125 9.75 -21.40 -20.84
CA GLN A 125 10.54 -21.60 -22.08
C GLN A 125 11.89 -20.92 -22.01
N VAL A 126 11.94 -19.69 -21.53
CA VAL A 126 13.21 -18.95 -21.32
C VAL A 126 14.11 -19.72 -20.36
N LEU A 127 13.57 -20.19 -19.25
CA LEU A 127 14.31 -20.91 -18.24
C LEU A 127 14.88 -22.24 -18.79
N LYS A 128 14.08 -23.02 -19.51
CA LYS A 128 14.55 -24.25 -20.18
C LYS A 128 15.68 -23.96 -21.18
N SER A 129 15.52 -22.92 -21.97
CA SER A 129 16.56 -22.50 -22.91
C SER A 129 17.88 -22.09 -22.24
N GLN A 130 17.80 -21.52 -21.01
CA GLN A 130 18.99 -21.20 -20.20
C GLN A 130 19.64 -22.46 -19.64
N GLU A 131 18.86 -23.44 -19.16
CA GLU A 131 19.33 -24.71 -18.67
C GLU A 131 20.09 -25.48 -19.76
N ASP A 132 19.55 -25.53 -20.97
CA ASP A 132 20.21 -26.17 -22.14
C ASP A 132 21.56 -25.50 -22.47
N ARG A 133 21.68 -24.17 -22.26
CA ARG A 133 22.92 -23.43 -22.49
C ARG A 133 23.97 -23.61 -21.37
N GLN A 134 23.52 -23.88 -20.15
CA GLN A 134 24.37 -24.00 -18.96
C GLN A 134 23.97 -25.19 -18.06
N PRO A 135 24.16 -26.45 -18.53
CA PRO A 135 23.63 -27.64 -17.86
C PRO A 135 24.29 -27.93 -16.49
N HIS A 136 25.36 -27.27 -16.14
CA HIS A 136 26.04 -27.41 -14.84
C HIS A 136 25.65 -26.32 -13.83
N ASP A 137 24.84 -25.34 -14.21
CA ASP A 137 24.34 -24.33 -13.28
C ASP A 137 23.29 -24.95 -12.36
N LYS A 138 23.64 -25.07 -11.07
CA LYS A 138 22.73 -25.62 -10.04
C LYS A 138 21.46 -24.79 -9.90
N GLU A 139 21.57 -23.46 -10.06
CA GLU A 139 20.44 -22.54 -9.96
C GLU A 139 19.42 -22.78 -11.08
N LEU A 140 19.87 -23.18 -12.26
CA LEU A 140 19.02 -23.51 -13.40
C LEU A 140 18.31 -24.86 -13.22
N ARG A 141 18.91 -25.84 -12.55
CA ARG A 141 18.27 -27.13 -12.25
C ARG A 141 17.14 -27.02 -11.21
N ASP A 142 17.23 -26.04 -10.32
CA ASP A 142 16.17 -25.80 -9.34
C ASP A 142 14.87 -25.26 -9.97
N MET A 143 14.87 -24.97 -11.28
CA MET A 143 13.70 -24.51 -12.03
C MET A 143 12.65 -25.60 -12.31
N THR A 144 13.03 -26.86 -12.22
CA THR A 144 12.03 -27.97 -12.19
C THR A 144 11.07 -27.74 -11.02
N GLN A 145 11.54 -27.08 -9.95
CA GLN A 145 10.73 -26.72 -8.79
C GLN A 145 9.63 -25.70 -9.11
N LEU A 146 9.81 -24.79 -10.09
CA LEU A 146 8.74 -23.87 -10.48
C LEU A 146 7.47 -24.60 -10.93
N GLN A 147 7.61 -25.67 -11.73
CA GLN A 147 6.47 -26.48 -12.17
C GLN A 147 5.84 -27.25 -11.00
N GLU A 148 6.63 -27.64 -9.99
CA GLU A 148 6.12 -28.32 -8.81
C GLU A 148 5.34 -27.36 -7.89
N TRP A 149 5.75 -26.10 -7.82
CA TRP A 149 5.15 -25.11 -6.92
C TRP A 149 3.99 -24.34 -7.51
N PHE A 150 3.87 -24.29 -8.84
CA PHE A 150 2.74 -23.63 -9.49
C PHE A 150 1.75 -24.65 -10.04
N GLN A 151 0.47 -24.35 -9.89
CA GLN A 151 -0.63 -25.17 -10.41
C GLN A 151 -1.51 -24.31 -11.30
N LEU A 152 -1.85 -24.84 -12.50
CA LEU A 152 -2.79 -24.17 -13.38
C LEU A 152 -4.20 -24.23 -12.78
N ASP A 153 -4.78 -23.07 -12.52
CA ASP A 153 -6.19 -22.90 -12.20
C ASP A 153 -6.93 -22.36 -13.43
N GLN A 154 -7.79 -23.20 -13.98
CA GLN A 154 -8.59 -22.84 -15.16
C GLN A 154 -9.82 -22.01 -14.81
N ASN A 155 -10.23 -22.01 -13.56
CA ASN A 155 -11.43 -21.32 -13.08
C ASN A 155 -11.10 -19.93 -12.52
N GLU A 156 -9.84 -19.66 -12.26
CA GLU A 156 -9.41 -18.35 -11.82
C GLU A 156 -9.52 -17.36 -12.98
N VAL A 157 -10.58 -16.60 -12.99
CA VAL A 157 -10.81 -15.50 -13.93
C VAL A 157 -10.67 -14.23 -13.14
N ALA A 158 -9.92 -13.25 -13.67
CA ALA A 158 -9.87 -11.94 -13.04
C ALA A 158 -11.30 -11.43 -12.82
N PRO A 159 -11.65 -10.97 -11.61
CA PRO A 159 -12.99 -10.48 -11.33
C PRO A 159 -13.36 -9.41 -12.36
N GLU A 160 -14.55 -9.54 -12.94
CA GLU A 160 -15.13 -8.48 -13.77
C GLU A 160 -15.29 -7.24 -12.89
N GLN A 161 -14.45 -6.26 -13.08
CA GLN A 161 -14.57 -4.99 -12.39
C GLN A 161 -15.57 -4.12 -13.13
N GLU A 162 -16.85 -4.32 -12.84
CA GLU A 162 -17.93 -3.47 -13.39
C GLU A 162 -17.78 -1.99 -13.01
N HIS A 163 -16.96 -1.66 -12.03
CA HIS A 163 -16.84 -0.32 -11.46
C HIS A 163 -15.39 0.13 -11.21
N ALA A 164 -14.40 -0.43 -11.92
CA ALA A 164 -13.04 0.08 -11.82
C ALA A 164 -13.01 1.57 -12.25
N PRO A 165 -12.38 2.47 -11.49
CA PRO A 165 -12.07 3.79 -11.99
C PRO A 165 -11.38 3.64 -13.35
N VAL A 166 -11.72 4.47 -14.33
CA VAL A 166 -11.34 4.35 -15.75
C VAL A 166 -9.95 3.74 -15.88
N GLU A 167 -9.90 2.50 -16.33
CA GLU A 167 -8.67 1.72 -16.42
C GLU A 167 -7.80 2.33 -17.51
N THR A 168 -6.62 2.83 -17.12
CA THR A 168 -5.65 3.30 -18.12
C THR A 168 -4.98 2.10 -18.79
N GLU A 169 -4.50 2.28 -20.03
CA GLU A 169 -3.73 1.25 -20.74
C GLU A 169 -2.55 0.73 -19.90
N ALA A 170 -1.84 1.63 -19.22
CA ALA A 170 -0.75 1.26 -18.31
C ALA A 170 -1.23 0.44 -17.10
N SER A 171 -2.42 0.70 -16.58
CA SER A 171 -3.01 -0.08 -15.49
C SER A 171 -3.36 -1.50 -15.95
N ALA A 172 -3.97 -1.65 -17.13
CA ALA A 172 -4.26 -2.95 -17.73
C ALA A 172 -2.99 -3.74 -18.02
N ALA A 173 -1.97 -3.11 -18.61
CA ALA A 173 -0.69 -3.74 -18.90
C ALA A 173 0.05 -4.18 -17.61
N PHE A 174 -0.08 -3.43 -16.54
CA PHE A 174 0.52 -3.77 -15.24
C PHE A 174 -0.17 -4.96 -14.56
N ARG A 175 -1.47 -5.12 -14.73
CA ARG A 175 -2.20 -6.29 -14.25
C ARG A 175 -1.89 -7.55 -15.07
N GLY A 176 -1.63 -7.39 -16.35
CA GLY A 176 -1.42 -8.47 -17.30
C GLY A 176 -2.73 -9.01 -17.91
N PRO A 177 -2.62 -9.98 -18.84
CA PRO A 177 -3.75 -10.54 -19.54
C PRO A 177 -4.70 -11.26 -18.59
N ARG A 178 -6.00 -11.19 -18.88
CA ARG A 178 -7.04 -11.97 -18.22
C ARG A 178 -7.03 -13.41 -18.78
N GLY A 179 -7.27 -14.36 -17.91
CA GLY A 179 -7.38 -15.77 -18.34
C GLY A 179 -7.07 -16.74 -17.22
N PRO A 180 -6.83 -18.02 -17.54
CA PRO A 180 -6.32 -18.97 -16.58
C PRO A 180 -4.98 -18.53 -16.01
N TYR A 181 -4.76 -18.80 -14.73
CA TYR A 181 -3.54 -18.44 -14.03
C TYR A 181 -2.81 -19.67 -13.51
N TYR A 182 -1.49 -19.59 -13.49
CA TYR A 182 -0.71 -20.45 -12.64
C TYR A 182 -0.65 -19.84 -11.24
N VAL A 183 -1.10 -20.61 -10.24
CA VAL A 183 -1.22 -20.19 -8.85
C VAL A 183 -0.16 -20.88 -8.02
N LEU A 184 0.55 -20.12 -7.19
CA LEU A 184 1.55 -20.64 -6.27
C LEU A 184 0.87 -21.50 -5.18
N LYS A 185 1.36 -22.73 -4.98
CA LYS A 185 0.83 -23.64 -3.96
C LYS A 185 1.18 -23.17 -2.55
N SER A 186 0.37 -23.55 -1.58
CA SER A 186 0.61 -23.25 -0.17
C SER A 186 1.98 -23.76 0.31
N LYS A 187 2.66 -22.92 1.11
CA LYS A 187 3.91 -23.31 1.79
C LYS A 187 3.68 -24.12 3.07
N ALA A 188 2.42 -24.34 3.47
CA ALA A 188 2.09 -25.10 4.66
C ALA A 188 2.83 -26.47 4.65
N LYS A 189 3.55 -26.78 5.72
CA LYS A 189 4.38 -28.00 5.88
C LYS A 189 5.64 -28.06 5.00
N CYS A 190 6.18 -26.92 4.56
CA CYS A 190 7.45 -26.84 3.85
C CYS A 190 8.53 -26.22 4.76
N ASP A 191 9.40 -27.04 5.32
CA ASP A 191 10.43 -26.60 6.28
C ASP A 191 11.53 -25.75 5.61
N ASP A 192 11.82 -25.98 4.34
CA ASP A 192 12.85 -25.31 3.54
C ASP A 192 12.26 -24.21 2.61
N TRP A 193 11.06 -23.71 2.96
CA TRP A 193 10.35 -22.73 2.13
C TRP A 193 11.17 -21.50 1.76
N ARG A 194 11.94 -20.97 2.71
CA ARG A 194 12.73 -19.76 2.47
C ARG A 194 13.74 -19.95 1.32
N GLU A 195 14.46 -21.05 1.32
CA GLU A 195 15.45 -21.37 0.28
C GLU A 195 14.78 -21.55 -1.08
N LYS A 196 13.64 -22.26 -1.10
CA LYS A 196 12.85 -22.46 -2.32
C LYS A 196 12.28 -21.15 -2.87
N PHE A 197 11.77 -20.30 -1.99
CA PHE A 197 11.26 -18.99 -2.37
C PHE A 197 12.36 -18.13 -3.00
N GLU A 198 13.53 -18.05 -2.38
CA GLU A 198 14.67 -17.27 -2.89
C GLU A 198 15.16 -17.80 -4.25
N ALA A 199 15.20 -19.12 -4.43
CA ALA A 199 15.55 -19.75 -5.71
C ALA A 199 14.53 -19.44 -6.81
N MET A 200 13.24 -19.62 -6.54
CA MET A 200 12.16 -19.29 -7.47
C MET A 200 12.16 -17.80 -7.83
N GLN A 201 12.33 -16.93 -6.85
CA GLN A 201 12.37 -15.48 -7.06
C GLN A 201 13.52 -15.09 -7.99
N LYS A 202 14.71 -15.66 -7.77
CA LYS A 202 15.89 -15.39 -8.59
C LYS A 202 15.68 -15.89 -10.02
N ALA A 203 15.16 -17.09 -10.19
CA ALA A 203 14.87 -17.67 -11.50
C ALA A 203 13.84 -16.84 -12.27
N LEU A 204 12.71 -16.51 -11.64
CA LEU A 204 11.63 -15.73 -12.27
C LEU A 204 12.09 -14.32 -12.65
N ARG A 205 12.89 -13.65 -11.81
CA ARG A 205 13.46 -12.34 -12.14
C ARG A 205 14.40 -12.41 -13.34
N LYS A 206 15.29 -13.41 -13.35
CA LYS A 206 16.22 -13.61 -14.47
C LYS A 206 15.47 -13.86 -15.78
N ALA A 207 14.45 -14.71 -15.75
CA ALA A 207 13.60 -14.97 -16.91
C ALA A 207 12.80 -13.73 -17.34
N ALA A 208 12.29 -12.95 -16.41
CA ALA A 208 11.57 -11.72 -16.71
C ALA A 208 12.47 -10.67 -17.40
N PHE A 209 13.70 -10.51 -16.97
CA PHE A 209 14.68 -9.64 -17.63
C PHE A 209 15.01 -10.08 -19.07
N GLU A 210 15.11 -11.39 -19.32
CA GLU A 210 15.38 -11.92 -20.65
C GLU A 210 14.15 -11.84 -21.56
N LEU A 211 12.97 -12.12 -21.04
CA LEU A 211 11.72 -12.15 -21.80
C LEU A 211 11.22 -10.74 -22.14
N TRP A 212 11.33 -9.81 -21.21
CA TRP A 212 10.81 -8.45 -21.32
C TRP A 212 11.90 -7.38 -21.06
N PRO A 213 12.99 -7.35 -21.86
CA PRO A 213 14.12 -6.48 -21.59
C PRO A 213 13.79 -4.98 -21.71
N GLN A 214 12.79 -4.62 -22.52
CA GLN A 214 12.35 -3.24 -22.67
C GLN A 214 11.52 -2.79 -21.48
N GLU A 215 10.54 -3.62 -21.06
CA GLU A 215 9.58 -3.37 -19.98
C GLU A 215 10.25 -3.40 -18.60
N THR A 216 11.31 -4.16 -18.45
CA THR A 216 12.11 -4.27 -17.22
C THR A 216 13.30 -3.32 -17.16
N SER A 217 13.52 -2.54 -18.23
CA SER A 217 14.60 -1.54 -18.26
C SER A 217 14.39 -0.45 -17.20
N GLU A 218 15.48 0.11 -16.69
CA GLU A 218 15.44 1.22 -15.73
C GLU A 218 14.64 2.43 -16.27
N GLN A 219 14.66 2.66 -17.57
CA GLN A 219 13.88 3.73 -18.20
C GLN A 219 12.37 3.45 -18.13
N ALA A 220 11.95 2.21 -18.44
CA ALA A 220 10.55 1.81 -18.34
C ALA A 220 10.06 1.79 -16.88
N MET A 221 10.92 1.32 -15.97
CA MET A 221 10.62 1.29 -14.54
C MET A 221 10.41 2.68 -13.92
N LYS A 222 11.02 3.72 -14.49
CA LYS A 222 10.84 5.12 -14.04
C LYS A 222 9.60 5.80 -14.62
N ASP A 223 9.06 5.29 -15.71
CA ASP A 223 7.96 5.89 -16.46
C ASP A 223 6.62 5.21 -16.11
N PRO A 224 5.70 5.89 -15.40
CA PRO A 224 4.41 5.30 -15.05
C PRO A 224 3.57 4.88 -16.27
N SER A 225 3.76 5.51 -17.44
CA SER A 225 3.03 5.15 -18.66
C SER A 225 3.50 3.83 -19.29
N LYS A 226 4.68 3.33 -18.88
CA LYS A 226 5.28 2.09 -19.37
C LYS A 226 5.18 0.94 -18.35
N ARG A 227 4.20 1.01 -17.44
CA ARG A 227 3.98 -0.06 -16.48
C ARG A 227 3.53 -1.35 -17.18
N HIS A 228 4.16 -2.46 -16.78
CA HIS A 228 3.93 -3.79 -17.36
C HIS A 228 3.99 -4.86 -16.26
N PHE A 229 3.28 -5.97 -16.46
CA PHE A 229 3.24 -7.09 -15.49
C PHE A 229 4.62 -7.60 -15.07
N ALA A 230 5.58 -7.63 -16.02
CA ALA A 230 6.95 -8.06 -15.75
C ALA A 230 7.62 -7.30 -14.59
N GLN A 231 7.26 -6.05 -14.38
CA GLN A 231 7.84 -5.23 -13.31
C GLN A 231 7.43 -5.72 -11.92
N ARG A 232 6.32 -6.45 -11.79
CA ARG A 232 5.85 -7.03 -10.52
C ARG A 232 6.80 -8.10 -9.95
N PHE A 233 7.67 -8.70 -10.78
CA PHE A 233 8.74 -9.57 -10.31
C PHE A 233 9.89 -8.81 -9.63
N LEU A 234 9.98 -7.49 -9.84
CA LEU A 234 11.14 -6.68 -9.50
C LEU A 234 10.89 -5.68 -8.37
N ILE A 235 9.63 -5.34 -8.10
CA ILE A 235 9.25 -4.30 -7.14
C ILE A 235 8.82 -4.88 -5.78
N SER A 236 8.85 -4.02 -4.75
CA SER A 236 8.28 -4.37 -3.45
C SER A 236 6.77 -4.21 -3.43
N VAL A 237 6.11 -4.83 -2.43
CA VAL A 237 4.68 -4.63 -2.19
C VAL A 237 4.38 -3.14 -2.00
N THR A 238 5.22 -2.43 -1.27
CA THR A 238 5.08 -0.98 -1.03
C THR A 238 5.19 -0.16 -2.34
N GLU A 239 6.11 -0.53 -3.26
CA GLU A 239 6.18 0.13 -4.58
C GLU A 239 4.98 -0.23 -5.45
N GLU A 240 4.44 -1.47 -5.34
CA GLU A 240 3.22 -1.85 -6.06
C GLU A 240 2.01 -1.06 -5.55
N GLU A 241 1.84 -0.90 -4.22
CA GLU A 241 0.80 -0.07 -3.63
C GLU A 241 0.93 1.40 -4.08
N PHE A 242 2.14 1.97 -4.04
CA PHE A 242 2.40 3.33 -4.53
C PHE A 242 2.09 3.48 -6.02
N THR A 243 2.44 2.48 -6.82
CA THR A 243 2.15 2.47 -8.25
C THR A 243 0.66 2.47 -8.52
N ARG A 244 -0.10 1.56 -7.91
CA ARG A 244 -1.56 1.43 -8.13
C ARG A 244 -2.35 2.54 -7.46
N GLY A 245 -1.96 2.92 -6.23
CA GLY A 245 -2.68 3.91 -5.43
C GLY A 245 -2.43 5.37 -5.85
N LEU A 246 -1.35 5.62 -6.62
CA LEU A 246 -1.00 6.98 -7.01
C LEU A 246 -0.59 7.09 -8.48
N LEU A 247 0.44 6.37 -8.94
CA LEU A 247 1.05 6.63 -10.24
C LEU A 247 0.13 6.30 -11.42
N LEU A 248 -0.66 5.22 -11.32
CA LEU A 248 -1.59 4.76 -12.35
C LEU A 248 -2.95 5.48 -12.34
N LEU A 249 -3.23 6.29 -11.33
CA LEU A 249 -4.43 7.12 -11.31
C LEU A 249 -4.32 8.26 -12.33
N SER A 250 -5.43 8.63 -12.95
CA SER A 250 -5.52 9.88 -13.73
C SER A 250 -5.22 11.08 -12.83
N GLU A 251 -4.80 12.22 -13.41
CA GLU A 251 -4.48 13.41 -12.62
C GLU A 251 -5.68 13.85 -11.74
N GLU A 252 -6.90 13.81 -12.28
CA GLU A 252 -8.10 14.13 -11.54
C GLU A 252 -8.33 13.17 -10.36
N ASN A 253 -8.26 11.85 -10.59
CA ASN A 253 -8.45 10.86 -9.56
C ASN A 253 -7.32 10.91 -8.51
N ARG A 254 -6.09 11.21 -8.92
CA ARG A 254 -4.96 11.36 -8.01
C ARG A 254 -5.22 12.46 -6.99
N LYS A 255 -5.69 13.62 -7.43
CA LYS A 255 -6.04 14.76 -6.56
C LYS A 255 -7.20 14.46 -5.61
N LYS A 256 -8.18 13.68 -6.07
CA LYS A 256 -9.37 13.33 -5.28
C LYS A 256 -9.17 12.15 -4.33
N ARG A 257 -8.23 11.24 -4.65
CA ARG A 257 -8.15 9.92 -4.03
C ARG A 257 -6.89 9.66 -3.22
N ALA A 258 -5.78 10.38 -3.47
CA ALA A 258 -4.47 10.03 -2.93
C ALA A 258 -3.81 11.19 -2.20
N LEU A 259 -3.13 10.86 -1.10
CA LEU A 259 -2.28 11.77 -0.33
C LEU A 259 -0.94 11.11 -0.01
N VAL A 260 0.10 11.92 0.16
CA VAL A 260 1.44 11.47 0.53
C VAL A 260 1.91 12.20 1.78
N ILE A 261 2.44 11.44 2.71
CA ILE A 261 3.18 11.92 3.88
C ILE A 261 4.64 11.55 3.65
N LYS A 262 5.56 12.50 3.78
CA LYS A 262 7.00 12.26 3.66
C LYS A 262 7.64 12.37 5.04
N ARG A 263 8.42 11.36 5.42
CA ARG A 263 9.23 11.35 6.64
C ARG A 263 10.70 11.15 6.31
N HIS A 264 11.53 11.94 6.92
CA HIS A 264 12.98 11.77 6.91
C HIS A 264 13.53 11.70 8.34
N ILE A 265 14.38 10.71 8.62
CA ILE A 265 15.09 10.57 9.89
C ILE A 265 16.55 10.92 9.65
N LYS A 266 17.02 12.03 10.23
CA LYS A 266 18.43 12.45 10.18
C LYS A 266 19.28 11.54 11.06
N GLY A 267 20.49 11.22 10.60
CA GLY A 267 21.46 10.42 11.36
C GLY A 267 21.17 8.91 11.37
N LEU A 268 20.07 8.46 10.73
CA LEU A 268 19.74 7.05 10.68
C LEU A 268 20.73 6.25 9.81
N GLU A 269 21.19 6.80 8.70
CA GLU A 269 22.12 6.13 7.79
C GLU A 269 23.52 6.03 8.40
N GLU A 270 23.96 7.04 9.15
CA GLU A 270 25.24 7.11 9.84
C GLU A 270 25.27 6.32 11.16
N ALA A 271 24.11 6.00 11.73
CA ALA A 271 24.00 5.25 12.95
C ALA A 271 24.68 3.88 12.80
N THR A 272 25.52 3.52 13.76
CA THR A 272 26.20 2.22 13.79
C THR A 272 25.40 1.23 14.61
N ASP A 273 25.17 0.03 14.07
CA ASP A 273 24.57 -1.10 14.83
C ASP A 273 25.55 -1.71 15.84
N LYS A 274 26.59 -0.99 16.25
CA LYS A 274 27.57 -1.51 17.16
C LYS A 274 26.98 -1.67 18.56
N GLY A 275 26.59 -2.92 18.88
CA GLY A 275 26.81 -3.58 20.18
C GLY A 275 26.22 -2.94 21.42
N GLU A 276 25.34 -1.97 21.34
CA GLU A 276 24.60 -1.52 22.50
C GLU A 276 23.51 -2.54 22.81
N GLU A 277 23.65 -3.24 23.92
CA GLU A 277 22.55 -3.95 24.57
C GLU A 277 21.41 -2.95 24.73
N LYS A 278 20.38 -3.13 23.95
CA LYS A 278 19.27 -2.19 23.90
C LYS A 278 18.32 -2.41 25.05
N PRO A 279 18.04 -1.38 25.84
CA PRO A 279 16.75 -1.33 26.48
C PRO A 279 15.71 -1.19 25.37
N GLU A 280 14.73 -2.08 25.28
CA GLU A 280 13.47 -2.03 24.50
C GLU A 280 13.35 -0.93 23.42
N GLY A 281 14.35 -0.76 22.57
CA GLY A 281 14.45 0.29 21.55
C GLY A 281 14.49 -0.30 20.15
N GLN A 282 13.84 0.35 19.25
CA GLN A 282 13.75 -0.02 17.86
C GLN A 282 15.14 -0.11 17.21
N ARG A 283 15.39 -1.18 16.45
CA ARG A 283 16.70 -1.41 15.82
C ARG A 283 16.78 -0.63 14.50
N LYS A 284 17.97 -0.19 14.10
CA LYS A 284 18.21 0.46 12.81
C LYS A 284 17.56 -0.29 11.65
N GLY A 285 17.67 -1.62 11.60
CA GLY A 285 17.06 -2.48 10.58
C GLY A 285 15.52 -2.51 10.59
N GLU A 286 14.86 -1.93 11.58
CA GLU A 286 13.41 -1.70 11.55
C GLU A 286 13.05 -0.48 10.71
N PHE A 287 13.97 0.47 10.54
CA PHE A 287 13.76 1.74 9.85
C PHE A 287 14.39 1.82 8.45
N ILE A 288 15.44 1.06 8.16
CA ILE A 288 16.06 0.97 6.83
C ILE A 288 16.34 -0.48 6.47
N ASP A 289 16.41 -0.75 5.18
CA ASP A 289 16.88 -2.04 4.68
C ASP A 289 18.41 -2.11 4.83
N LEU A 290 18.92 -3.16 5.49
CA LEU A 290 20.34 -3.33 5.76
C LEU A 290 21.00 -4.18 4.67
N ILE A 291 22.07 -3.66 4.06
CA ILE A 291 22.88 -4.41 3.10
C ILE A 291 23.51 -5.64 3.80
N GLY A 292 23.35 -6.83 3.22
CA GLY A 292 23.93 -8.08 3.69
C GLY A 292 23.08 -8.91 4.66
N LYS A 293 21.94 -8.42 5.12
CA LYS A 293 20.97 -9.21 5.90
C LYS A 293 19.79 -9.71 5.08
N GLU A 294 19.52 -9.09 3.94
CA GLU A 294 18.50 -9.50 2.99
C GLU A 294 19.16 -9.75 1.62
N ALA A 295 19.14 -10.99 1.18
CA ALA A 295 19.67 -11.39 -0.14
C ALA A 295 18.94 -10.71 -1.33
N ASN A 296 17.85 -10.00 -1.03
CA ASN A 296 16.95 -9.39 -1.99
C ASN A 296 16.97 -7.86 -1.98
N LEU A 297 17.87 -7.23 -1.24
CA LEU A 297 17.98 -5.76 -1.25
C LEU A 297 18.44 -5.27 -2.65
N ASP A 298 17.61 -4.45 -3.26
CA ASP A 298 17.91 -3.79 -4.50
C ASP A 298 18.01 -2.28 -4.26
N THR A 299 19.25 -1.81 -4.12
CA THR A 299 19.54 -0.41 -3.84
C THR A 299 19.07 0.52 -4.97
N GLU A 300 19.09 0.06 -6.21
CA GLU A 300 18.63 0.85 -7.35
C GLU A 300 17.10 0.95 -7.35
N ALA A 301 16.39 -0.14 -7.02
CA ALA A 301 14.94 -0.11 -6.85
C ALA A 301 14.53 0.86 -5.73
N GLN A 302 15.23 0.84 -4.60
CA GLN A 302 15.00 1.77 -3.51
C GLN A 302 15.24 3.23 -3.92
N LYS A 303 16.34 3.51 -4.62
CA LYS A 303 16.63 4.85 -5.14
C LYS A 303 15.58 5.31 -6.15
N ARG A 304 15.10 4.39 -7.00
CA ARG A 304 14.05 4.67 -7.97
C ARG A 304 12.75 5.06 -7.27
N LEU A 305 12.30 4.28 -6.29
CA LEU A 305 11.10 4.60 -5.52
C LEU A 305 11.23 5.95 -4.80
N LYS A 306 12.36 6.21 -4.14
CA LYS A 306 12.64 7.50 -3.49
C LYS A 306 12.58 8.66 -4.49
N ALA A 307 13.12 8.48 -5.70
CA ALA A 307 13.06 9.49 -6.76
C ALA A 307 11.62 9.73 -7.24
N GLN A 308 10.82 8.68 -7.43
CA GLN A 308 9.40 8.80 -7.80
C GLN A 308 8.58 9.51 -6.71
N ILE A 309 8.81 9.18 -5.44
CA ILE A 309 8.20 9.88 -4.30
C ILE A 309 8.63 11.35 -4.27
N GLY A 310 9.90 11.64 -4.60
CA GLY A 310 10.41 13.00 -4.70
C GLY A 310 9.70 13.84 -5.78
N MET A 311 9.25 13.21 -6.85
CA MET A 311 8.50 13.86 -7.94
C MET A 311 7.00 13.97 -7.68
N THR A 312 6.51 13.53 -6.53
CA THR A 312 5.08 13.68 -6.18
C THR A 312 4.71 15.16 -6.16
N PRO A 313 3.64 15.57 -6.88
CA PRO A 313 3.15 16.95 -6.87
C PRO A 313 2.91 17.47 -5.44
N GLU A 314 3.26 18.73 -5.20
CA GLU A 314 3.18 19.35 -3.87
C GLU A 314 1.75 19.36 -3.31
N ASP A 315 0.74 19.49 -4.15
CA ASP A 315 -0.67 19.49 -3.75
C ASP A 315 -1.14 18.13 -3.20
N LEU A 316 -0.42 17.06 -3.49
CA LEU A 316 -0.65 15.71 -2.93
C LEU A 316 0.16 15.44 -1.66
N VAL A 317 1.22 16.20 -1.39
CA VAL A 317 2.02 16.06 -0.17
C VAL A 317 1.34 16.81 0.96
N VAL A 318 0.70 16.06 1.84
CA VAL A 318 -0.04 16.64 2.96
C VAL A 318 0.87 17.06 4.11
N PHE A 319 1.99 16.36 4.28
CA PHE A 319 2.95 16.62 5.32
C PHE A 319 4.35 16.12 4.92
N GLU A 320 5.37 16.92 5.23
CA GLU A 320 6.76 16.51 5.16
C GLU A 320 7.43 16.81 6.49
N GLY A 321 7.94 15.78 7.15
CA GLY A 321 8.53 15.90 8.48
C GLY A 321 9.95 15.36 8.54
N VAL A 322 10.77 16.04 9.32
CA VAL A 322 12.16 15.64 9.60
C VAL A 322 12.31 15.49 11.11
N ILE A 323 12.84 14.34 11.53
CA ILE A 323 13.15 14.03 12.93
C ILE A 323 14.59 13.56 13.05
N ASP A 324 15.19 13.75 14.20
CA ASP A 324 16.53 13.24 14.48
C ASP A 324 16.46 11.76 14.88
N TRP A 325 17.49 10.97 14.50
CA TRP A 325 17.60 9.58 14.91
C TRP A 325 17.76 9.50 16.44
N GLY A 326 16.81 8.83 17.08
CA GLY A 326 16.92 8.33 18.42
C GLY A 326 16.88 6.79 18.40
N PRO A 327 16.64 6.09 19.49
CA PRO A 327 16.38 4.64 19.45
C PRO A 327 14.98 4.34 18.86
N GLY A 328 14.66 4.94 17.71
CA GLY A 328 13.37 4.89 17.04
C GLY A 328 12.53 6.15 17.27
N ILE A 329 11.27 6.12 16.84
CA ILE A 329 10.29 7.15 17.19
C ILE A 329 9.89 6.91 18.64
N ASN A 330 10.24 7.84 19.51
CA ASN A 330 10.07 7.70 20.96
C ASN A 330 8.99 8.68 21.45
N LEU A 331 7.90 8.15 21.99
CA LEU A 331 6.81 8.94 22.58
C LEU A 331 7.23 9.72 23.83
N GLY A 332 8.37 9.41 24.44
CA GLY A 332 8.99 10.21 25.50
C GLY A 332 9.76 11.44 25.00
N SER A 333 10.00 11.55 23.68
CA SER A 333 10.63 12.72 23.06
C SER A 333 9.59 13.74 22.62
N LEU A 334 9.73 14.97 23.11
CA LEU A 334 8.82 16.07 22.73
C LEU A 334 8.84 16.35 21.22
N ASP A 335 9.99 16.22 20.57
CA ASP A 335 10.15 16.45 19.13
C ASP A 335 9.41 15.38 18.32
N HIS A 336 9.51 14.11 18.74
CA HIS A 336 8.81 13.02 18.07
C HIS A 336 7.29 13.10 18.26
N VAL A 337 6.83 13.42 19.46
CA VAL A 337 5.39 13.66 19.71
C VAL A 337 4.89 14.86 18.92
N THR A 338 5.69 15.94 18.85
CA THR A 338 5.34 17.12 18.05
C THR A 338 5.27 16.80 16.57
N TYR A 339 6.17 15.96 16.06
CA TYR A 339 6.15 15.45 14.70
C TYR A 339 4.85 14.67 14.42
N LEU A 340 4.53 13.66 15.24
CA LEU A 340 3.33 12.83 15.09
C LEU A 340 2.06 13.69 15.10
N LYS A 341 1.99 14.65 16.01
CA LYS A 341 0.88 15.58 16.10
C LYS A 341 0.72 16.42 14.84
N LYS A 342 1.78 17.05 14.36
CA LYS A 342 1.74 17.90 13.15
C LYS A 342 1.32 17.08 11.92
N MET A 343 1.85 15.87 11.79
CA MET A 343 1.47 14.94 10.74
C MET A 343 -0.03 14.60 10.79
N ALA A 344 -0.52 14.23 11.97
CA ALA A 344 -1.91 13.89 12.20
C ALA A 344 -2.85 15.07 11.97
N ASP A 345 -2.51 16.26 12.46
CA ASP A 345 -3.28 17.50 12.26
C ASP A 345 -3.41 17.83 10.75
N ALA A 346 -2.29 17.77 10.02
CA ALA A 346 -2.28 18.03 8.58
C ALA A 346 -3.14 17.04 7.78
N LEU A 347 -3.02 15.75 8.07
CA LEU A 347 -3.84 14.72 7.45
C LEU A 347 -5.33 14.89 7.82
N CYS A 348 -5.61 15.14 9.09
CA CYS A 348 -6.97 15.31 9.59
C CYS A 348 -7.71 16.46 8.89
N ILE A 349 -7.03 17.59 8.62
CA ILE A 349 -7.61 18.72 7.87
C ILE A 349 -8.06 18.25 6.48
N LYS A 350 -7.18 17.58 5.73
CA LYS A 350 -7.48 17.09 4.37
C LYS A 350 -8.61 16.06 4.35
N LEU A 351 -8.62 15.14 5.32
CA LEU A 351 -9.67 14.12 5.40
C LEU A 351 -11.03 14.71 5.80
N LYS A 352 -11.05 15.75 6.64
CA LYS A 352 -12.27 16.49 6.95
C LYS A 352 -12.84 17.21 5.74
N ASP A 353 -11.98 17.86 4.95
CA ASP A 353 -12.40 18.51 3.72
C ASP A 353 -13.00 17.48 2.75
N SER A 354 -12.36 16.31 2.62
CA SER A 354 -12.88 15.20 1.81
C SER A 354 -14.23 14.67 2.31
N ILE A 355 -14.42 14.55 3.63
CA ILE A 355 -15.70 14.14 4.21
C ILE A 355 -16.78 15.19 3.94
N LEU A 356 -16.44 16.46 4.06
CA LEU A 356 -17.37 17.57 3.81
C LEU A 356 -17.80 17.64 2.34
N GLU A 357 -16.90 17.41 1.40
CA GLU A 357 -17.20 17.32 -0.02
C GLU A 357 -18.11 16.12 -0.32
N GLY A 358 -17.78 14.95 0.21
CA GLY A 358 -18.62 13.75 0.06
C GLY A 358 -20.02 13.93 0.66
N ALA A 359 -20.15 14.65 1.78
CA ALA A 359 -21.45 14.97 2.36
C ALA A 359 -22.35 15.79 1.41
N LYS A 360 -21.76 16.71 0.64
CA LYS A 360 -22.49 17.50 -0.37
C LYS A 360 -22.97 16.63 -1.54
N GLU A 361 -22.16 15.69 -1.99
CA GLU A 361 -22.50 14.79 -3.09
C GLU A 361 -23.62 13.79 -2.71
N VAL A 362 -23.69 13.38 -1.46
CA VAL A 362 -24.70 12.45 -0.94
C VAL A 362 -26.07 13.16 -0.71
N SER A 363 -26.21 14.44 -1.10
CA SER A 363 -27.45 15.24 -0.93
C SER A 363 -27.94 15.34 0.53
N VAL A 364 -27.02 15.26 1.46
CA VAL A 364 -27.30 15.64 2.84
C VAL A 364 -27.20 17.16 2.89
N GLU A 365 -28.33 17.87 2.82
CA GLU A 365 -28.30 19.31 3.11
C GLU A 365 -27.67 19.48 4.50
N PRO A 366 -26.56 20.20 4.61
CA PRO A 366 -25.92 20.44 5.89
C PRO A 366 -26.92 21.27 6.71
N ASP A 367 -27.49 20.65 7.72
CA ASP A 367 -28.28 21.36 8.72
C ASP A 367 -27.39 22.48 9.27
N THR A 368 -27.90 23.71 9.35
CA THR A 368 -27.13 24.87 9.90
C THR A 368 -26.53 24.57 11.27
N VAL A 369 -27.13 23.66 12.01
CA VAL A 369 -26.63 23.07 13.26
C VAL A 369 -25.27 22.36 13.07
N VAL A 370 -25.02 21.76 11.88
CA VAL A 370 -23.78 21.00 11.60
C VAL A 370 -22.62 21.94 11.29
N GLU A 371 -22.87 23.05 10.60
CA GLU A 371 -21.82 24.09 10.40
C GLU A 371 -21.43 24.76 11.70
N GLU A 372 -22.38 24.99 12.58
CA GLU A 372 -22.15 25.57 13.90
C GLU A 372 -21.43 24.58 14.83
N ALA A 373 -21.80 23.29 14.79
CA ALA A 373 -21.08 22.21 15.49
C ALA A 373 -19.65 22.04 14.96
N ALA A 374 -19.44 22.13 13.65
CA ALA A 374 -18.10 22.09 13.04
C ALA A 374 -17.23 23.29 13.46
N ARG A 375 -17.85 24.47 13.61
CA ARG A 375 -17.19 25.69 14.11
C ARG A 375 -16.83 25.56 15.60
N HIS A 376 -17.72 25.02 16.42
CA HIS A 376 -17.47 24.74 17.84
C HIS A 376 -16.43 23.63 18.07
N LEU A 377 -16.38 22.59 17.21
CA LEU A 377 -15.34 21.56 17.27
C LEU A 377 -13.95 22.11 16.94
N ARG A 378 -13.83 23.07 16.01
CA ARG A 378 -12.56 23.75 15.75
C ARG A 378 -12.02 24.48 17.00
N LEU A 379 -12.91 25.00 17.82
CA LEU A 379 -12.56 25.67 19.09
C LEU A 379 -12.30 24.65 20.22
N SER A 380 -13.04 23.55 20.29
CA SER A 380 -12.92 22.54 21.36
C SER A 380 -11.63 21.70 21.24
N ILE A 381 -11.12 21.46 20.04
CA ILE A 381 -9.84 20.75 19.85
C ILE A 381 -8.68 21.58 20.41
N HIS A 382 -8.72 22.90 20.26
CA HIS A 382 -7.70 23.80 20.86
C HIS A 382 -7.74 23.79 22.39
N VAL A 383 -8.90 23.58 23.00
CA VAL A 383 -9.09 23.64 24.47
C VAL A 383 -8.81 22.28 25.13
N ASN A 384 -9.28 21.18 24.56
CA ASN A 384 -9.05 19.85 25.14
C ASN A 384 -7.60 19.38 25.00
N TYR A 385 -6.88 19.81 23.96
CA TYR A 385 -5.47 19.50 23.81
C TYR A 385 -4.58 20.19 24.85
N LEU A 386 -4.95 21.37 25.29
CA LEU A 386 -4.28 22.03 26.42
C LEU A 386 -4.53 21.31 27.74
N GLY A 387 -5.69 20.69 27.92
CA GLY A 387 -6.04 19.92 29.11
C GLY A 387 -5.30 18.57 29.22
N PHE A 388 -5.09 17.88 28.11
CA PHE A 388 -4.42 16.56 28.10
C PHE A 388 -2.89 16.68 28.33
N VAL A 389 -2.27 17.71 27.79
CA VAL A 389 -0.84 17.99 28.04
C VAL A 389 -0.61 18.35 29.51
N PHE A 390 -1.55 19.03 30.17
CA PHE A 390 -1.44 19.39 31.60
C PHE A 390 -1.63 18.19 32.54
N CYS A 391 -2.47 17.21 32.20
CA CYS A 391 -2.66 16.02 33.03
C CYS A 391 -1.51 15.00 32.95
N HIS A 392 -0.75 14.96 31.88
CA HIS A 392 0.40 14.06 31.75
C HIS A 392 1.70 14.64 32.35
N PHE A 393 1.73 15.94 32.66
CA PHE A 393 2.86 16.57 33.36
C PHE A 393 2.70 16.62 34.90
N LEU A 394 1.54 16.21 35.42
CA LEU A 394 1.27 16.23 36.87
C LEU A 394 1.00 14.84 37.46
N ALA A 395 1.17 13.76 36.69
CA ALA A 395 1.21 12.38 37.17
C ALA A 395 2.59 11.76 36.95
#